data_458c11b8df21f694eccec5ef2db8a8a6
#
_entry.id   458c11b8df21f694eccec5ef2db8a8a6
#
_cell.length_a   1.000
_cell.length_b   1.000
_cell.length_c   1.000
_cell.angle_alpha   90.00
_cell.angle_beta   90.00
_cell.angle_gamma   90.00
#
_symmetry.space_group_name_H-M   'P 1'
#
loop_
_entity.id
_entity.type
_entity.pdbx_description
1 polymer ?
#
loop_
_entity_poly.entity_id
_entity_poly.type
_entity_poly.pdbx_seq_one_letter_code
_entity_poly.pdbx_strand_id
1 'polypeptide(L)'
;MRKIRDVLRYRHSTGLSLEAIARALNISKGVVAKYLRLAAAADLGWPLPEDLDDTALERRLYRQQTARVPTFAEPDYAQIHQELKRKGVTLTLLWEEYQSSAGDTALKYTAFCARYHAWAGKLKRSMRQIHRAGEKLFADYAGPTMPIIDADSGEVRQASIFVAVLGASSYTFACATAAQKQADWLCGLARALSFIGGVPQIIVPDNPRALIAKANRYEPEPTRGTAEFAAHYGTVVLPARPRKPQDKAKVESGVQVVERWILARLRHRQFFCLAELDAAVVELLPALNDRPFKKLPGCRREAFARLDAPYLRPLPASAFVLAQWKRARVNIDYHVEFEGHYYSVPHALVREEVELRIAHGTVEILARGRRVASHARNSRRGDYSTVADHMPAAHRAHAEWSPGKLITWASCVGPATGELVKRLLMRMQHPEQGYRSCLGLMRLARNVGHERLEAACTRALAIGVYRYRSVASILDKGLDRQPLSAPEQAELALPDHANVRGPTYYH
;
A
#
# COMPACT_ATOMS: atom_id res chain seq x y z
N MET A 1 -29.76 17.57 -54.60
CA MET A 1 -30.40 18.79 -55.10
C MET A 1 -31.84 18.48 -55.46
N ARG A 2 -32.77 19.38 -55.13
CA ARG A 2 -34.20 19.17 -55.42
C ARG A 2 -34.48 19.61 -56.83
N LYS A 3 -35.14 18.79 -57.63
CA LYS A 3 -35.40 19.01 -59.08
C LYS A 3 -36.58 19.94 -59.27
N ILE A 4 -36.69 21.04 -58.50
CA ILE A 4 -37.84 21.95 -58.57
C ILE A 4 -37.88 22.73 -59.87
N ARG A 5 -36.74 23.29 -60.27
CA ARG A 5 -36.59 24.07 -61.53
C ARG A 5 -36.96 23.24 -62.77
N ASP A 6 -36.53 21.98 -62.80
CA ASP A 6 -36.84 21.06 -63.89
C ASP A 6 -38.35 20.71 -63.96
N VAL A 7 -38.98 20.52 -62.74
CA VAL A 7 -40.44 20.30 -62.67
C VAL A 7 -41.21 21.48 -63.24
N LEU A 8 -40.85 22.73 -62.92
CA LEU A 8 -41.50 23.93 -63.44
C LEU A 8 -41.25 24.06 -64.93
N ARG A 9 -40.02 23.86 -65.39
CA ARG A 9 -39.69 23.90 -66.82
C ARG A 9 -40.52 22.86 -67.57
N TYR A 10 -40.54 21.65 -67.25
CA TYR A 10 -41.29 20.59 -67.95
C TYR A 10 -42.79 20.84 -67.94
N ARG A 11 -43.33 21.38 -66.85
CA ARG A 11 -44.76 21.69 -66.79
C ARG A 11 -45.17 22.85 -67.69
N HIS A 12 -44.42 23.92 -67.66
CA HIS A 12 -44.81 25.17 -68.34
C HIS A 12 -44.27 25.29 -69.76
N SER A 13 -43.06 24.75 -70.05
CA SER A 13 -42.47 24.85 -71.41
C SER A 13 -42.91 23.71 -72.33
N THR A 14 -43.08 22.50 -71.80
CA THR A 14 -43.39 21.31 -72.63
C THR A 14 -44.79 20.75 -72.39
N GLY A 15 -45.56 21.25 -71.44
CA GLY A 15 -46.95 20.86 -71.18
C GLY A 15 -47.10 19.43 -70.68
N LEU A 16 -46.04 18.75 -70.21
CA LEU A 16 -46.05 17.37 -69.83
C LEU A 16 -47.03 17.11 -68.66
N SER A 17 -47.62 15.92 -68.65
CA SER A 17 -48.45 15.46 -67.57
C SER A 17 -47.61 15.21 -66.29
N LEU A 18 -48.25 15.23 -65.08
CA LEU A 18 -47.55 14.99 -63.79
C LEU A 18 -46.84 13.62 -63.78
N GLU A 19 -47.44 12.64 -64.47
CA GLU A 19 -46.86 11.27 -64.51
C GLU A 19 -45.63 11.20 -65.43
N ALA A 20 -45.71 11.95 -66.60
CA ALA A 20 -44.59 12.06 -67.52
C ALA A 20 -43.39 12.80 -66.89
N ILE A 21 -43.63 13.91 -66.16
CA ILE A 21 -42.63 14.64 -65.42
C ILE A 21 -42.01 13.78 -64.30
N ALA A 22 -42.84 13.05 -63.54
CA ALA A 22 -42.39 12.17 -62.47
C ALA A 22 -41.44 11.10 -63.00
N ARG A 23 -41.78 10.51 -64.18
CA ARG A 23 -40.97 9.47 -64.81
C ARG A 23 -39.66 10.07 -65.37
N ALA A 24 -39.74 11.19 -66.05
CA ALA A 24 -38.60 11.89 -66.66
C ALA A 24 -37.56 12.31 -65.60
N LEU A 25 -38.02 12.73 -64.45
CA LEU A 25 -37.13 13.21 -63.39
C LEU A 25 -36.84 12.15 -62.30
N ASN A 26 -37.39 10.94 -62.42
CA ASN A 26 -37.26 9.87 -61.46
C ASN A 26 -37.64 10.33 -60.03
N ILE A 27 -38.81 10.92 -59.88
CA ILE A 27 -39.41 11.34 -58.60
C ILE A 27 -40.88 10.90 -58.55
N SER A 28 -41.49 10.86 -57.38
CA SER A 28 -42.89 10.45 -57.25
C SER A 28 -43.85 11.54 -57.81
N LYS A 29 -44.98 11.13 -58.35
CA LYS A 29 -46.09 12.03 -58.81
C LYS A 29 -46.51 12.99 -57.69
N GLY A 30 -46.56 12.51 -56.43
CA GLY A 30 -46.88 13.35 -55.27
C GLY A 30 -45.86 14.48 -55.03
N VAL A 31 -44.55 14.23 -55.27
CA VAL A 31 -43.50 15.27 -55.21
C VAL A 31 -43.64 16.29 -56.29
N VAL A 32 -43.95 15.87 -57.55
CA VAL A 32 -44.25 16.79 -58.65
C VAL A 32 -45.43 17.71 -58.32
N ALA A 33 -46.57 17.10 -57.88
CA ALA A 33 -47.76 17.89 -57.50
C ALA A 33 -47.45 18.85 -56.34
N LYS A 34 -46.65 18.42 -55.34
CA LYS A 34 -46.22 19.29 -54.23
C LYS A 34 -45.42 20.47 -54.70
N TYR A 35 -44.44 20.30 -55.60
CA TYR A 35 -43.61 21.37 -56.08
C TYR A 35 -44.44 22.38 -56.91
N LEU A 36 -45.34 21.95 -57.78
CA LEU A 36 -46.24 22.82 -58.54
C LEU A 36 -47.18 23.57 -57.60
N ARG A 37 -47.77 22.94 -56.61
CA ARG A 37 -48.63 23.64 -55.65
C ARG A 37 -47.84 24.67 -54.81
N LEU A 38 -46.62 24.39 -54.41
CA LEU A 38 -45.76 25.37 -53.70
C LEU A 38 -45.36 26.53 -54.61
N ALA A 39 -45.08 26.29 -55.90
CA ALA A 39 -44.75 27.33 -56.87
C ALA A 39 -45.95 28.24 -57.15
N ALA A 40 -47.13 27.64 -57.32
CA ALA A 40 -48.37 28.40 -57.46
C ALA A 40 -48.70 29.25 -56.20
N ALA A 41 -48.49 28.72 -55.00
CA ALA A 41 -48.71 29.46 -53.77
C ALA A 41 -47.70 30.62 -53.58
N ALA A 42 -46.50 30.52 -54.21
CA ALA A 42 -45.44 31.52 -54.13
C ALA A 42 -45.50 32.47 -55.31
N ASP A 43 -46.52 32.39 -56.22
CA ASP A 43 -46.71 33.13 -57.44
C ASP A 43 -45.48 33.03 -58.37
N LEU A 44 -44.92 31.80 -58.49
CA LEU A 44 -43.77 31.49 -59.32
C LEU A 44 -44.23 30.72 -60.59
N GLY A 45 -44.18 31.36 -61.77
CA GLY A 45 -44.38 30.74 -63.06
C GLY A 45 -43.06 30.37 -63.73
N TRP A 46 -43.17 30.15 -65.08
CA TRP A 46 -42.04 29.96 -65.99
C TRP A 46 -42.08 30.96 -67.14
N PRO A 47 -40.96 31.58 -67.49
CA PRO A 47 -39.58 31.41 -66.98
C PRO A 47 -39.38 32.02 -65.62
N LEU A 48 -38.47 31.41 -64.83
CA LEU A 48 -38.06 31.95 -63.56
C LEU A 48 -37.12 33.15 -63.70
N PRO A 49 -37.18 34.17 -62.85
CA PRO A 49 -36.23 35.28 -62.84
C PRO A 49 -34.79 34.84 -62.90
N GLU A 50 -33.92 35.52 -63.62
CA GLU A 50 -32.50 35.13 -63.80
C GLU A 50 -31.70 35.21 -62.52
N ASP A 51 -32.09 36.04 -61.57
CA ASP A 51 -31.49 36.24 -60.26
C ASP A 51 -31.88 35.16 -59.22
N LEU A 52 -32.82 34.24 -59.58
CA LEU A 52 -33.34 33.24 -58.70
C LEU A 52 -32.55 31.91 -58.83
N ASP A 53 -31.49 31.73 -58.03
CA ASP A 53 -30.76 30.47 -57.96
C ASP A 53 -31.59 29.37 -57.31
N ASP A 54 -31.14 28.13 -57.39
CA ASP A 54 -31.86 26.97 -56.80
C ASP A 54 -32.01 27.06 -55.27
N THR A 55 -31.08 27.71 -54.55
CA THR A 55 -31.13 27.93 -53.13
C THR A 55 -32.15 29.01 -52.77
N ALA A 56 -32.22 30.11 -53.54
CA ALA A 56 -33.20 31.15 -53.32
C ALA A 56 -34.60 30.66 -53.67
N LEU A 57 -34.74 29.88 -54.78
CA LEU A 57 -35.98 29.20 -55.14
C LEU A 57 -36.51 28.30 -54.03
N GLU A 58 -35.62 27.47 -53.46
CA GLU A 58 -35.98 26.59 -52.35
C GLU A 58 -36.40 27.38 -51.11
N ARG A 59 -35.69 28.44 -50.77
CA ARG A 59 -36.05 29.33 -49.64
C ARG A 59 -37.40 30.01 -49.88
N ARG A 60 -37.68 30.48 -51.09
CA ARG A 60 -38.92 31.14 -51.38
C ARG A 60 -40.12 30.22 -51.37
N LEU A 61 -39.98 28.98 -51.84
CA LEU A 61 -41.04 27.98 -51.85
C LEU A 61 -41.34 27.40 -50.45
N TYR A 62 -40.36 27.31 -49.61
CA TYR A 62 -40.51 26.76 -48.26
C TYR A 62 -40.56 27.82 -47.15
N ARG A 63 -40.48 29.12 -47.49
CA ARG A 63 -40.49 30.24 -46.53
C ARG A 63 -41.84 30.48 -45.89
N GLN A 64 -42.91 29.89 -46.41
CA GLN A 64 -44.27 29.99 -45.84
C GLN A 64 -44.65 28.85 -44.88
N GLN A 65 -43.72 28.00 -44.46
CA GLN A 65 -43.97 27.34 -43.17
C GLN A 65 -43.72 28.42 -42.12
N THR A 66 -44.76 29.13 -41.77
CA THR A 66 -44.85 29.94 -40.55
C THR A 66 -44.05 29.26 -39.45
N ALA A 67 -42.99 29.96 -38.93
CA ALA A 67 -42.39 29.57 -37.68
C ALA A 67 -43.61 29.27 -36.70
N ARG A 68 -43.82 27.99 -36.37
CA ARG A 68 -44.83 27.66 -35.36
C ARG A 68 -44.41 28.49 -34.16
N VAL A 69 -45.27 29.44 -33.76
CA VAL A 69 -45.15 30.15 -32.50
C VAL A 69 -44.95 29.06 -31.47
N PRO A 70 -43.89 29.09 -30.65
CA PRO A 70 -43.70 28.05 -29.66
C PRO A 70 -44.96 27.98 -28.80
N THR A 71 -45.64 26.87 -28.87
CA THR A 71 -46.89 26.62 -28.10
C THR A 71 -46.57 26.54 -26.61
N PHE A 72 -45.31 26.56 -26.25
CA PHE A 72 -44.82 26.44 -24.86
C PHE A 72 -43.84 27.54 -24.54
N ALA A 73 -43.93 28.10 -23.35
CA ALA A 73 -42.95 29.03 -22.82
C ALA A 73 -41.60 28.29 -22.59
N GLU A 74 -40.53 28.75 -23.24
CA GLU A 74 -39.21 28.11 -23.10
C GLU A 74 -38.59 28.49 -21.75
N PRO A 75 -38.21 27.52 -20.91
CA PRO A 75 -37.57 27.81 -19.63
C PRO A 75 -36.18 28.40 -19.79
N ASP A 76 -35.75 29.23 -18.85
CA ASP A 76 -34.32 29.67 -18.77
C ASP A 76 -33.46 28.54 -18.15
N TYR A 77 -32.89 27.74 -19.04
CA TYR A 77 -32.04 26.62 -18.63
C TYR A 77 -30.74 27.06 -17.95
N ALA A 78 -30.27 28.30 -18.21
CA ALA A 78 -29.07 28.82 -17.57
C ALA A 78 -29.33 29.12 -16.08
N GLN A 79 -30.46 29.75 -15.78
CA GLN A 79 -30.92 30.01 -14.43
C GLN A 79 -31.20 28.69 -13.69
N ILE A 80 -31.95 27.77 -14.32
CA ILE A 80 -32.21 26.43 -13.76
C ILE A 80 -30.92 25.71 -13.39
N HIS A 81 -29.90 25.78 -14.25
CA HIS A 81 -28.59 25.16 -14.01
C HIS A 81 -27.83 25.80 -12.85
N GLN A 82 -27.98 27.09 -12.62
CA GLN A 82 -27.39 27.77 -11.47
C GLN A 82 -28.10 27.41 -10.17
N GLU A 83 -29.42 27.38 -10.16
CA GLU A 83 -30.24 27.05 -8.99
C GLU A 83 -30.01 25.60 -8.52
N LEU A 84 -29.85 24.64 -9.44
CA LEU A 84 -29.54 23.25 -9.12
C LEU A 84 -28.21 23.07 -8.38
N LYS A 85 -27.31 24.05 -8.34
CA LYS A 85 -26.07 24.01 -7.55
C LYS A 85 -26.31 24.30 -6.07
N ARG A 86 -27.49 24.83 -5.71
CA ARG A 86 -27.87 25.11 -4.31
C ARG A 86 -28.32 23.82 -3.63
N LYS A 87 -27.90 23.66 -2.40
CA LYS A 87 -28.24 22.48 -1.60
C LYS A 87 -29.76 22.37 -1.39
N GLY A 88 -30.34 21.22 -1.75
CA GLY A 88 -31.78 20.96 -1.58
C GLY A 88 -32.65 21.35 -2.77
N VAL A 89 -32.14 22.06 -3.79
CA VAL A 89 -32.89 22.40 -5.01
C VAL A 89 -32.91 21.21 -5.95
N THR A 90 -34.11 20.84 -6.42
CA THR A 90 -34.34 19.71 -7.31
C THR A 90 -34.97 20.18 -8.63
N LEU A 91 -34.81 19.36 -9.68
CA LEU A 91 -35.47 19.64 -10.98
C LEU A 91 -37.01 19.68 -10.84
N THR A 92 -37.58 18.94 -9.93
CA THR A 92 -39.02 18.93 -9.67
C THR A 92 -39.45 20.28 -9.13
N LEU A 93 -38.74 20.81 -8.11
CA LEU A 93 -39.02 22.13 -7.55
C LEU A 93 -38.97 23.23 -8.62
N LEU A 94 -37.88 23.26 -9.41
CA LEU A 94 -37.69 24.26 -10.47
C LEU A 94 -38.73 24.11 -11.58
N TRP A 95 -39.22 22.91 -11.85
CA TRP A 95 -40.33 22.70 -12.78
C TRP A 95 -41.65 23.23 -12.22
N GLU A 96 -41.97 23.04 -10.95
CA GLU A 96 -43.17 23.61 -10.28
C GLU A 96 -43.14 25.14 -10.30
N GLU A 97 -42.00 25.77 -10.02
CA GLU A 97 -41.80 27.21 -10.12
C GLU A 97 -41.99 27.72 -11.56
N TYR A 98 -41.39 27.02 -12.55
CA TYR A 98 -41.60 27.31 -13.96
C TYR A 98 -43.06 27.15 -14.37
N GLN A 99 -43.74 26.07 -13.92
CA GLN A 99 -45.15 25.84 -14.21
C GLN A 99 -46.05 26.96 -13.65
N SER A 100 -45.77 27.42 -12.45
CA SER A 100 -46.45 28.53 -11.82
C SER A 100 -46.33 29.85 -12.60
N SER A 101 -45.18 30.08 -13.22
CA SER A 101 -44.92 31.30 -14.02
C SER A 101 -45.40 31.23 -15.46
N ALA A 102 -45.36 30.03 -16.08
CA ALA A 102 -45.74 29.84 -17.51
C ALA A 102 -47.20 29.43 -17.72
N GLY A 103 -47.94 29.07 -16.66
CA GLY A 103 -49.33 28.67 -16.71
C GLY A 103 -49.62 27.56 -17.74
N ASP A 104 -50.63 27.73 -18.57
CA ASP A 104 -51.08 26.75 -19.60
C ASP A 104 -50.03 26.51 -20.71
N THR A 105 -49.03 27.39 -20.82
CA THR A 105 -47.97 27.24 -21.80
C THR A 105 -46.73 26.49 -21.25
N ALA A 106 -46.83 25.97 -20.01
CA ALA A 106 -45.74 25.26 -19.38
C ALA A 106 -45.49 23.89 -20.02
N LEU A 107 -44.22 23.48 -20.09
CA LEU A 107 -43.81 22.15 -20.50
C LEU A 107 -44.21 21.13 -19.43
N LYS A 108 -44.66 19.94 -19.83
CA LYS A 108 -44.77 18.80 -18.93
C LYS A 108 -43.41 18.42 -18.36
N TYR A 109 -43.36 17.90 -17.13
CA TYR A 109 -42.12 17.57 -16.41
C TYR A 109 -41.11 16.76 -17.22
N THR A 110 -41.59 15.71 -17.92
CA THR A 110 -40.73 14.87 -18.77
C THR A 110 -40.04 15.66 -19.89
N ALA A 111 -40.79 16.54 -20.55
CA ALA A 111 -40.29 17.39 -21.61
C ALA A 111 -39.34 18.47 -21.08
N PHE A 112 -39.62 19.06 -19.94
CA PHE A 112 -38.79 20.01 -19.24
C PHE A 112 -37.44 19.36 -18.89
N CYS A 113 -37.44 18.19 -18.24
CA CYS A 113 -36.21 17.45 -17.93
C CYS A 113 -35.43 17.05 -19.21
N ALA A 114 -36.09 16.53 -20.22
CA ALA A 114 -35.42 16.13 -21.47
C ALA A 114 -34.72 17.33 -22.17
N ARG A 115 -35.40 18.48 -22.24
CA ARG A 115 -34.82 19.71 -22.84
C ARG A 115 -33.69 20.26 -21.97
N TYR A 116 -33.86 20.30 -20.64
CA TYR A 116 -32.77 20.69 -19.73
C TYR A 116 -31.53 19.80 -19.90
N HIS A 117 -31.69 18.47 -19.92
CA HIS A 117 -30.56 17.56 -20.12
C HIS A 117 -29.89 17.72 -21.49
N ALA A 118 -30.68 17.97 -22.53
CA ALA A 118 -30.15 18.25 -23.86
C ALA A 118 -29.35 19.58 -23.90
N TRP A 119 -29.83 20.60 -23.19
CA TRP A 119 -29.13 21.88 -23.05
C TRP A 119 -27.89 21.74 -22.17
N ALA A 120 -27.98 21.10 -20.98
CA ALA A 120 -26.88 20.87 -20.08
C ALA A 120 -25.78 20.00 -20.71
N GLY A 121 -26.16 19.05 -21.59
CA GLY A 121 -25.23 18.25 -22.37
C GLY A 121 -24.35 19.09 -23.33
N LYS A 122 -24.86 20.21 -23.83
CA LYS A 122 -24.08 21.14 -24.66
C LYS A 122 -23.07 21.96 -23.87
N LEU A 123 -23.29 22.17 -22.57
CA LEU A 123 -22.38 22.88 -21.67
C LEU A 123 -21.17 22.02 -21.24
N LYS A 124 -21.28 20.70 -21.32
CA LYS A 124 -20.19 19.78 -20.97
C LYS A 124 -19.08 19.85 -22.01
N ARG A 125 -18.30 20.92 -21.97
CA ARG A 125 -17.03 20.99 -22.68
C ARG A 125 -16.02 20.12 -21.88
N SER A 126 -15.77 18.90 -22.31
CA SER A 126 -14.68 18.08 -21.77
C SER A 126 -13.37 18.54 -22.41
N MET A 127 -12.47 19.11 -21.63
CA MET A 127 -11.12 19.38 -22.07
C MET A 127 -10.39 18.04 -22.21
N ARG A 128 -9.94 17.72 -23.43
CA ARG A 128 -9.16 16.51 -23.68
C ARG A 128 -7.82 16.63 -22.96
N GLN A 129 -7.58 15.76 -21.99
CA GLN A 129 -6.28 15.67 -21.33
C GLN A 129 -5.31 14.90 -22.22
N ILE A 130 -4.10 15.45 -22.38
CA ILE A 130 -3.00 14.78 -23.06
C ILE A 130 -2.21 14.04 -21.98
N HIS A 131 -2.13 12.71 -22.11
CA HIS A 131 -1.29 11.87 -21.26
C HIS A 131 -0.02 11.52 -22.03
N ARG A 132 1.13 11.89 -21.48
CA ARG A 132 2.43 11.54 -22.05
C ARG A 132 2.75 10.08 -21.72
N ALA A 133 3.43 9.42 -22.64
CA ALA A 133 3.86 8.04 -22.52
C ALA A 133 4.84 7.87 -21.35
N GLY A 134 4.66 6.82 -20.54
CA GLY A 134 5.49 6.52 -19.38
C GLY A 134 5.42 7.53 -18.22
N GLU A 135 4.60 8.60 -18.34
CA GLU A 135 4.58 9.67 -17.34
C GLU A 135 3.78 9.29 -16.10
N LYS A 136 2.53 8.87 -16.26
CA LYS A 136 1.58 8.74 -15.13
C LYS A 136 0.96 7.36 -15.01
N LEU A 137 0.98 6.82 -13.79
CA LEU A 137 0.15 5.71 -13.36
C LEU A 137 -0.90 6.24 -12.39
N PHE A 138 -2.16 6.10 -12.73
CA PHE A 138 -3.28 6.45 -11.87
C PHE A 138 -3.68 5.23 -11.05
N ALA A 139 -3.99 5.42 -9.76
CA ALA A 139 -4.40 4.35 -8.87
C ALA A 139 -5.59 4.74 -8.00
N ASP A 140 -6.51 3.80 -7.82
CA ASP A 140 -7.72 3.97 -7.00
C ASP A 140 -8.26 2.60 -6.57
N TYR A 141 -9.28 2.60 -5.73
CA TYR A 141 -10.08 1.42 -5.41
C TYR A 141 -11.40 1.44 -6.15
N ALA A 142 -11.87 0.26 -6.55
CA ALA A 142 -13.23 0.11 -7.07
C ALA A 142 -14.25 0.40 -5.95
N GLY A 143 -15.38 1.03 -6.32
CA GLY A 143 -16.46 1.30 -5.38
C GLY A 143 -17.08 0.04 -4.78
N PRO A 144 -17.47 -0.96 -5.60
CA PRO A 144 -17.97 -2.25 -5.12
C PRO A 144 -16.86 -3.10 -4.49
N THR A 145 -17.18 -3.72 -3.35
CA THR A 145 -16.36 -4.74 -2.69
C THR A 145 -16.79 -6.14 -3.12
N MET A 146 -15.96 -7.15 -2.85
CA MET A 146 -16.25 -8.55 -3.12
C MET A 146 -16.31 -9.33 -1.80
N PRO A 147 -17.35 -10.15 -1.57
CA PRO A 147 -17.48 -10.94 -0.35
C PRO A 147 -16.49 -12.12 -0.36
N ILE A 148 -15.86 -12.36 0.78
CA ILE A 148 -15.08 -13.55 1.10
C ILE A 148 -15.73 -14.21 2.29
N ILE A 149 -16.05 -15.48 2.18
CA ILE A 149 -16.70 -16.29 3.21
C ILE A 149 -15.61 -17.07 3.95
N ASP A 150 -15.49 -16.87 5.25
CA ASP A 150 -14.62 -17.69 6.07
C ASP A 150 -15.19 -19.12 6.13
N ALA A 151 -14.39 -20.11 5.71
CA ALA A 151 -14.86 -21.49 5.57
C ALA A 151 -15.21 -22.15 6.90
N ASP A 152 -14.59 -21.72 8.01
CA ASP A 152 -14.78 -22.32 9.32
C ASP A 152 -15.91 -21.65 10.11
N SER A 153 -15.99 -20.32 10.05
CA SER A 153 -16.97 -19.53 10.82
C SER A 153 -18.21 -19.10 10.04
N GLY A 154 -18.15 -19.14 8.69
CA GLY A 154 -19.20 -18.58 7.83
C GLY A 154 -19.26 -17.05 7.81
N GLU A 155 -18.32 -16.37 8.49
CA GLU A 155 -18.26 -14.90 8.51
C GLU A 155 -17.97 -14.35 7.12
N VAL A 156 -18.75 -13.33 6.71
CA VAL A 156 -18.55 -12.67 5.41
C VAL A 156 -17.71 -11.40 5.60
N ARG A 157 -16.51 -11.39 5.03
CA ARG A 157 -15.62 -10.22 5.01
C ARG A 157 -15.64 -9.58 3.63
N GLN A 158 -15.52 -8.26 3.57
CA GLN A 158 -15.53 -7.52 2.32
C GLN A 158 -14.10 -7.20 1.89
N ALA A 159 -13.68 -7.74 0.73
CA ALA A 159 -12.42 -7.40 0.10
C ALA A 159 -12.57 -6.19 -0.82
N SER A 160 -11.58 -5.30 -0.81
CA SER A 160 -11.49 -4.16 -1.72
C SER A 160 -10.70 -4.54 -2.98
N ILE A 161 -11.02 -3.92 -4.10
CA ILE A 161 -10.32 -4.16 -5.37
C ILE A 161 -9.49 -2.92 -5.73
N PHE A 162 -8.18 -3.09 -5.67
CA PHE A 162 -7.23 -2.08 -6.11
C PHE A 162 -7.13 -2.06 -7.63
N VAL A 163 -7.07 -0.87 -8.23
CA VAL A 163 -6.99 -0.66 -9.67
C VAL A 163 -5.88 0.34 -9.99
N ALA A 164 -5.03 0.01 -10.96
CA ALA A 164 -4.01 0.91 -11.47
C ALA A 164 -4.06 0.98 -13.00
N VAL A 165 -3.96 2.19 -13.56
CA VAL A 165 -4.13 2.45 -15.01
C VAL A 165 -3.07 3.40 -15.52
N LEU A 166 -2.33 3.01 -16.56
CA LEU A 166 -1.39 3.90 -17.23
C LEU A 166 -2.11 5.00 -18.04
N GLY A 167 -1.56 6.19 -18.00
CA GLY A 167 -2.17 7.38 -18.60
C GLY A 167 -2.35 7.27 -20.10
N ALA A 168 -1.32 6.96 -20.87
CA ALA A 168 -1.36 6.98 -22.33
C ALA A 168 -2.06 5.75 -22.92
N SER A 169 -1.64 4.54 -22.56
CA SER A 169 -2.17 3.29 -23.10
C SER A 169 -3.49 2.85 -22.49
N SER A 170 -3.84 3.31 -21.31
CA SER A 170 -4.92 2.75 -20.47
C SER A 170 -4.67 1.29 -20.09
N TYR A 171 -3.43 0.81 -20.11
CA TYR A 171 -3.08 -0.53 -19.64
C TYR A 171 -3.44 -0.63 -18.16
N THR A 172 -4.21 -1.66 -17.82
CA THR A 172 -4.90 -1.76 -16.53
C THR A 172 -4.41 -2.96 -15.74
N PHE A 173 -4.12 -2.74 -14.47
CA PHE A 173 -3.89 -3.74 -13.45
C PHE A 173 -4.98 -3.66 -12.38
N ALA A 174 -5.36 -4.81 -11.82
CA ALA A 174 -6.22 -4.88 -10.64
C ALA A 174 -5.80 -6.06 -9.76
N CYS A 175 -6.05 -5.93 -8.46
CA CYS A 175 -5.83 -7.02 -7.49
C CYS A 175 -6.76 -6.86 -6.30
N ALA A 176 -7.01 -7.98 -5.58
CA ALA A 176 -7.78 -7.96 -4.36
C ALA A 176 -6.90 -7.61 -3.15
N THR A 177 -7.45 -6.85 -2.21
CA THR A 177 -6.83 -6.47 -0.94
C THR A 177 -7.80 -6.64 0.21
N ALA A 178 -7.28 -6.93 1.41
CA ALA A 178 -8.13 -7.12 2.59
C ALA A 178 -8.82 -5.82 3.04
N ALA A 179 -8.16 -4.68 2.84
CA ALA A 179 -8.64 -3.35 3.23
C ALA A 179 -8.05 -2.29 2.31
N GLN A 180 -8.22 -1.01 2.68
CA GLN A 180 -7.61 0.13 1.96
C GLN A 180 -6.61 0.88 2.87
N LYS A 181 -5.89 0.12 3.72
CA LYS A 181 -4.85 0.68 4.59
C LYS A 181 -3.58 0.98 3.78
N GLN A 182 -2.62 1.68 4.39
CA GLN A 182 -1.34 2.00 3.75
C GLN A 182 -0.62 0.76 3.18
N ALA A 183 -0.62 -0.33 3.93
CA ALA A 183 -0.01 -1.58 3.50
C ALA A 183 -0.64 -2.12 2.23
N ASP A 184 -1.98 -2.10 2.14
CA ASP A 184 -2.74 -2.57 0.98
C ASP A 184 -2.45 -1.70 -0.26
N TRP A 185 -2.41 -0.36 -0.09
CA TRP A 185 -2.05 0.57 -1.15
C TRP A 185 -0.64 0.33 -1.69
N LEU A 186 0.37 0.27 -0.80
CA LEU A 186 1.76 0.11 -1.21
C LEU A 186 2.01 -1.28 -1.82
N CYS A 187 1.36 -2.33 -1.30
CA CYS A 187 1.39 -3.66 -1.89
C CYS A 187 0.74 -3.67 -3.29
N GLY A 188 -0.43 -3.07 -3.44
CA GLY A 188 -1.13 -2.95 -4.72
C GLY A 188 -0.30 -2.19 -5.76
N LEU A 189 0.32 -1.08 -5.37
CA LEU A 189 1.24 -0.31 -6.23
C LEU A 189 2.47 -1.12 -6.62
N ALA A 190 3.13 -1.80 -5.69
CA ALA A 190 4.30 -2.64 -5.98
C ALA A 190 3.95 -3.75 -6.99
N ARG A 191 2.81 -4.42 -6.79
CA ARG A 191 2.30 -5.45 -7.71
C ARG A 191 1.95 -4.89 -9.08
N ALA A 192 1.36 -3.68 -9.12
CA ALA A 192 1.07 -3.00 -10.39
C ALA A 192 2.35 -2.70 -11.17
N LEU A 193 3.40 -2.18 -10.51
CA LEU A 193 4.70 -1.93 -11.14
C LEU A 193 5.34 -3.22 -11.67
N SER A 194 5.27 -4.30 -10.89
CA SER A 194 5.77 -5.63 -11.32
C SER A 194 4.99 -6.17 -12.52
N PHE A 195 3.66 -6.04 -12.55
CA PHE A 195 2.81 -6.45 -13.67
C PHE A 195 3.10 -5.64 -14.94
N ILE A 196 3.32 -4.34 -14.80
CA ILE A 196 3.67 -3.43 -15.90
C ILE A 196 5.10 -3.69 -16.39
N GLY A 197 5.98 -4.22 -15.54
CA GLY A 197 7.38 -4.46 -15.86
C GLY A 197 8.24 -3.20 -15.88
N GLY A 198 7.81 -2.11 -15.24
CA GLY A 198 8.57 -0.86 -15.20
C GLY A 198 7.95 0.21 -14.32
N VAL A 199 8.66 1.31 -14.16
CA VAL A 199 8.32 2.40 -13.22
C VAL A 199 7.98 3.67 -13.99
N PRO A 200 6.75 4.22 -13.86
CA PRO A 200 6.37 5.51 -14.40
C PRO A 200 7.04 6.66 -13.63
N GLN A 201 7.07 7.85 -14.23
CA GLN A 201 7.65 9.02 -13.58
C GLN A 201 6.85 9.45 -12.34
N ILE A 202 5.51 9.37 -12.42
CA ILE A 202 4.59 9.84 -11.39
C ILE A 202 3.51 8.77 -11.15
N ILE A 203 3.23 8.49 -9.89
CA ILE A 203 2.07 7.72 -9.45
C ILE A 203 1.04 8.72 -8.89
N VAL A 204 -0.19 8.65 -9.39
CA VAL A 204 -1.29 9.56 -9.03
C VAL A 204 -2.40 8.78 -8.33
N PRO A 205 -2.34 8.61 -7.00
CA PRO A 205 -3.44 8.04 -6.24
C PRO A 205 -4.58 9.05 -6.05
N ASP A 206 -5.81 8.57 -5.88
CA ASP A 206 -6.95 9.43 -5.55
C ASP A 206 -6.92 9.88 -4.09
N ASN A 207 -5.96 10.73 -3.75
CA ASN A 207 -5.78 11.42 -2.45
C ASN A 207 -6.14 10.58 -1.20
N PRO A 208 -5.64 9.35 -1.08
CA PRO A 208 -5.97 8.52 0.07
C PRO A 208 -5.25 9.01 1.32
N ARG A 209 -5.98 9.19 2.43
CA ARG A 209 -5.41 9.48 3.75
C ARG A 209 -4.37 8.45 4.20
N ALA A 210 -4.44 7.24 3.66
CA ALA A 210 -3.49 6.17 3.93
C ALA A 210 -2.07 6.47 3.41
N LEU A 211 -1.93 7.23 2.32
CA LEU A 211 -0.64 7.54 1.69
C LEU A 211 -0.13 8.94 2.02
N ILE A 212 -1.02 9.84 2.44
CA ILE A 212 -0.72 11.26 2.65
C ILE A 212 -0.94 11.61 4.12
N ALA A 213 0.13 12.04 4.80
CA ALA A 213 0.09 12.43 6.21
C ALA A 213 -0.62 13.77 6.40
N LYS A 214 -0.33 14.76 5.53
CA LYS A 214 -1.02 16.05 5.51
C LYS A 214 -1.46 16.39 4.10
N ALA A 215 -2.76 16.54 3.92
CA ALA A 215 -3.36 16.98 2.66
C ALA A 215 -3.15 18.50 2.52
N ASN A 216 -2.14 18.89 1.75
CA ASN A 216 -1.94 20.28 1.33
C ASN A 216 -2.24 20.38 -0.17
N ARG A 217 -2.84 21.50 -0.60
CA ARG A 217 -3.18 21.72 -2.02
C ARG A 217 -1.94 21.87 -2.91
N TYR A 218 -0.84 22.38 -2.36
CA TYR A 218 0.38 22.71 -3.10
C TYR A 218 1.52 21.74 -2.78
N GLU A 219 1.64 21.31 -1.53
CA GLU A 219 2.71 20.43 -1.05
C GLU A 219 2.12 19.35 -0.15
N PRO A 220 1.55 18.27 -0.71
CA PRO A 220 1.09 17.14 0.08
C PRO A 220 2.29 16.43 0.71
N GLU A 221 2.26 16.26 2.04
CA GLU A 221 3.28 15.49 2.75
C GLU A 221 2.94 13.99 2.69
N PRO A 222 3.72 13.16 1.99
CA PRO A 222 3.51 11.72 2.00
C PRO A 222 3.78 11.13 3.39
N THR A 223 3.13 10.03 3.71
CA THR A 223 3.52 9.23 4.88
C THR A 223 4.93 8.68 4.69
N ARG A 224 5.63 8.37 5.78
CA ARG A 224 7.00 7.83 5.72
C ARG A 224 7.11 6.60 4.83
N GLY A 225 6.17 5.66 4.94
CA GLY A 225 6.15 4.47 4.08
C GLY A 225 5.95 4.78 2.60
N THR A 226 5.14 5.81 2.28
CA THR A 226 4.95 6.28 0.90
C THR A 226 6.23 6.95 0.36
N ALA A 227 6.92 7.73 1.19
CA ALA A 227 8.20 8.35 0.81
C ALA A 227 9.28 7.29 0.56
N GLU A 228 9.37 6.26 1.40
CA GLU A 228 10.28 5.13 1.20
C GLU A 228 9.96 4.35 -0.09
N PHE A 229 8.68 4.11 -0.35
CA PHE A 229 8.22 3.47 -1.59
C PHE A 229 8.64 4.28 -2.81
N ALA A 230 8.38 5.59 -2.78
CA ALA A 230 8.74 6.50 -3.87
C ALA A 230 10.25 6.54 -4.12
N ALA A 231 11.04 6.59 -3.05
CA ALA A 231 12.52 6.57 -3.11
C ALA A 231 13.04 5.22 -3.65
N HIS A 232 12.47 4.09 -3.19
CA HIS A 232 12.88 2.75 -3.63
C HIS A 232 12.69 2.55 -5.13
N TYR A 233 11.53 2.95 -5.67
CA TYR A 233 11.25 2.86 -7.11
C TYR A 233 11.79 4.06 -7.90
N GLY A 234 12.28 5.09 -7.24
CA GLY A 234 12.73 6.34 -7.87
C GLY A 234 11.58 7.08 -8.56
N THR A 235 10.35 6.99 -8.11
CA THR A 235 9.16 7.64 -8.63
C THR A 235 8.66 8.74 -7.70
N VAL A 236 7.67 9.50 -8.14
CA VAL A 236 7.01 10.51 -7.30
C VAL A 236 5.56 10.09 -7.09
N VAL A 237 5.11 10.05 -5.84
CA VAL A 237 3.70 9.85 -5.51
C VAL A 237 3.05 11.22 -5.31
N LEU A 238 2.25 11.64 -6.29
CA LEU A 238 1.58 12.94 -6.31
C LEU A 238 0.05 12.71 -6.34
N PRO A 239 -0.67 12.94 -5.24
CA PRO A 239 -2.11 12.73 -5.21
C PRO A 239 -2.86 13.67 -6.16
N ALA A 240 -4.00 13.22 -6.67
CA ALA A 240 -4.89 14.02 -7.49
C ALA A 240 -5.35 15.28 -6.72
N ARG A 241 -5.45 16.42 -7.41
CA ARG A 241 -5.83 17.68 -6.78
C ARG A 241 -7.27 17.64 -6.27
N PRO A 242 -7.52 18.06 -5.03
CA PRO A 242 -8.87 18.11 -4.48
C PRO A 242 -9.80 18.97 -5.36
N ARG A 243 -11.04 18.53 -5.55
CA ARG A 243 -12.09 19.24 -6.32
C ARG A 243 -11.79 19.50 -7.81
N LYS A 244 -10.85 18.73 -8.40
CA LYS A 244 -10.63 18.74 -9.86
C LYS A 244 -10.97 17.37 -10.46
N PRO A 245 -12.24 17.11 -10.83
CA PRO A 245 -12.70 15.83 -11.37
C PRO A 245 -11.94 15.42 -12.64
N GLN A 246 -11.44 16.39 -13.38
CA GLN A 246 -10.69 16.15 -14.62
C GLN A 246 -9.40 15.33 -14.36
N ASP A 247 -8.73 15.55 -13.23
CA ASP A 247 -7.50 14.82 -12.88
C ASP A 247 -7.77 13.32 -12.62
N LYS A 248 -9.04 12.97 -12.31
CA LYS A 248 -9.49 11.61 -11.96
C LYS A 248 -10.15 10.86 -13.12
N ALA A 249 -10.57 11.55 -14.18
CA ALA A 249 -11.36 10.96 -15.27
C ALA A 249 -10.72 9.68 -15.86
N LYS A 250 -9.40 9.58 -15.86
CA LYS A 250 -8.67 8.42 -16.38
C LYS A 250 -8.80 7.21 -15.46
N VAL A 251 -8.60 7.38 -14.14
CA VAL A 251 -8.73 6.28 -13.18
C VAL A 251 -10.19 5.87 -13.00
N GLU A 252 -11.13 6.82 -12.95
CA GLU A 252 -12.57 6.53 -12.90
C GLU A 252 -13.00 5.66 -14.08
N SER A 253 -12.54 5.99 -15.30
CA SER A 253 -12.79 5.16 -16.47
C SER A 253 -12.17 3.77 -16.35
N GLY A 254 -10.96 3.65 -15.79
CA GLY A 254 -10.29 2.37 -15.55
C GLY A 254 -11.03 1.52 -14.52
N VAL A 255 -11.44 2.13 -13.42
CA VAL A 255 -12.26 1.49 -12.37
C VAL A 255 -13.56 0.94 -12.97
N GLN A 256 -14.31 1.75 -13.72
CA GLN A 256 -15.54 1.29 -14.39
C GLN A 256 -15.29 0.12 -15.36
N VAL A 257 -14.15 0.09 -16.02
CA VAL A 257 -13.79 -1.03 -16.90
C VAL A 257 -13.53 -2.29 -16.09
N VAL A 258 -12.83 -2.21 -14.95
CA VAL A 258 -12.60 -3.34 -14.05
C VAL A 258 -13.93 -3.83 -13.46
N GLU A 259 -14.77 -2.94 -12.97
CA GLU A 259 -16.10 -3.27 -12.44
C GLU A 259 -16.93 -4.07 -13.47
N ARG A 260 -17.01 -3.59 -14.71
CA ARG A 260 -17.82 -4.21 -15.77
C ARG A 260 -17.25 -5.51 -16.31
N TRP A 261 -15.93 -5.63 -16.40
CA TRP A 261 -15.29 -6.74 -17.13
C TRP A 261 -14.59 -7.76 -16.24
N ILE A 262 -14.36 -7.44 -14.98
CA ILE A 262 -13.83 -8.36 -13.97
C ILE A 262 -14.91 -8.63 -12.91
N LEU A 263 -15.30 -7.63 -12.10
CA LEU A 263 -16.18 -7.86 -10.96
C LEU A 263 -17.56 -8.38 -11.36
N ALA A 264 -18.16 -7.80 -12.42
CA ALA A 264 -19.45 -8.29 -12.92
C ALA A 264 -19.39 -9.73 -13.43
N ARG A 265 -18.25 -10.23 -13.92
CA ARG A 265 -18.07 -11.64 -14.29
C ARG A 265 -17.95 -12.56 -13.09
N LEU A 266 -17.35 -12.06 -12.01
CA LEU A 266 -17.15 -12.82 -10.78
C LEU A 266 -18.36 -12.79 -9.83
N ARG A 267 -19.43 -12.05 -10.14
CA ARG A 267 -20.59 -11.77 -9.25
C ARG A 267 -21.31 -13.01 -8.69
N HIS A 268 -21.22 -14.16 -9.37
CA HIS A 268 -21.84 -15.41 -8.94
C HIS A 268 -20.84 -16.42 -8.37
N ARG A 269 -19.53 -16.08 -8.37
CA ARG A 269 -18.50 -16.93 -7.82
C ARG A 269 -18.34 -16.63 -6.32
N GLN A 270 -18.27 -17.68 -5.53
CA GLN A 270 -17.98 -17.61 -4.09
C GLN A 270 -16.48 -17.77 -3.86
N PHE A 271 -15.95 -17.06 -2.88
CA PHE A 271 -14.53 -17.08 -2.53
C PHE A 271 -14.39 -17.31 -1.02
N PHE A 272 -13.47 -18.18 -0.64
CA PHE A 272 -13.23 -18.56 0.74
C PHE A 272 -11.95 -17.95 1.32
N CYS A 273 -11.07 -17.42 0.49
CA CYS A 273 -9.91 -16.65 0.93
C CYS A 273 -9.56 -15.52 -0.05
N LEU A 274 -8.78 -14.55 0.46
CA LEU A 274 -8.34 -13.41 -0.35
C LEU A 274 -7.49 -13.83 -1.55
N ALA A 275 -6.65 -14.86 -1.38
CA ALA A 275 -5.77 -15.35 -2.44
C ALA A 275 -6.56 -15.93 -3.62
N GLU A 276 -7.67 -16.62 -3.34
CA GLU A 276 -8.54 -17.19 -4.36
C GLU A 276 -9.26 -16.10 -5.18
N LEU A 277 -9.78 -15.07 -4.50
CA LEU A 277 -10.36 -13.91 -5.17
C LEU A 277 -9.30 -13.18 -6.00
N ASP A 278 -8.13 -12.97 -5.44
CA ASP A 278 -7.04 -12.28 -6.12
C ASP A 278 -6.58 -13.03 -7.38
N ALA A 279 -6.41 -14.33 -7.30
CA ALA A 279 -6.10 -15.17 -8.46
C ALA A 279 -7.16 -15.04 -9.56
N ALA A 280 -8.45 -15.08 -9.21
CA ALA A 280 -9.53 -14.92 -10.16
C ALA A 280 -9.57 -13.52 -10.83
N VAL A 281 -9.22 -12.47 -10.09
CA VAL A 281 -9.08 -11.11 -10.64
C VAL A 281 -7.92 -11.04 -11.63
N VAL A 282 -6.76 -11.57 -11.25
CA VAL A 282 -5.54 -11.56 -12.08
C VAL A 282 -5.72 -12.39 -13.36
N GLU A 283 -6.41 -13.53 -13.29
CA GLU A 283 -6.74 -14.38 -14.43
C GLU A 283 -7.52 -13.62 -15.53
N LEU A 284 -8.38 -12.69 -15.15
CA LEU A 284 -9.20 -11.92 -16.11
C LEU A 284 -8.48 -10.70 -16.69
N LEU A 285 -7.33 -10.27 -16.16
CA LEU A 285 -6.59 -9.10 -16.64
C LEU A 285 -6.12 -9.19 -18.10
N PRO A 286 -5.59 -10.34 -18.59
CA PRO A 286 -5.21 -10.49 -19.99
C PRO A 286 -6.39 -10.22 -20.93
N ALA A 287 -7.54 -10.86 -20.68
CA ALA A 287 -8.73 -10.67 -21.48
C ALA A 287 -9.27 -9.24 -21.46
N LEU A 288 -9.12 -8.52 -20.34
CA LEU A 288 -9.47 -7.11 -20.23
C LEU A 288 -8.53 -6.24 -21.08
N ASN A 289 -7.23 -6.49 -21.02
CA ASN A 289 -6.22 -5.69 -21.72
C ASN A 289 -6.16 -5.98 -23.22
N ASP A 290 -6.54 -7.17 -23.64
CA ASP A 290 -6.61 -7.57 -25.06
C ASP A 290 -7.94 -7.14 -25.74
N ARG A 291 -8.88 -6.64 -24.95
CA ARG A 291 -10.17 -6.21 -25.48
C ARG A 291 -10.00 -4.97 -26.38
N PRO A 292 -10.55 -5.01 -27.61
CA PRO A 292 -10.50 -3.87 -28.54
C PRO A 292 -11.10 -2.59 -27.93
N PHE A 293 -10.51 -1.47 -28.23
CA PHE A 293 -11.07 -0.15 -27.89
C PHE A 293 -12.36 0.11 -28.67
N LYS A 294 -13.32 0.81 -28.04
CA LYS A 294 -14.56 1.20 -28.73
C LYS A 294 -14.38 2.29 -29.77
N LYS A 295 -13.41 3.20 -29.59
CA LYS A 295 -13.23 4.42 -30.41
C LYS A 295 -11.84 4.58 -30.99
N LEU A 296 -10.91 3.72 -30.64
CA LEU A 296 -9.52 3.74 -31.10
C LEU A 296 -9.17 2.39 -31.72
N PRO A 297 -8.24 2.32 -32.67
CA PRO A 297 -7.74 1.06 -33.17
C PRO A 297 -6.92 0.30 -32.11
N GLY A 298 -6.92 -1.03 -32.18
CA GLY A 298 -6.15 -1.91 -31.33
C GLY A 298 -6.72 -2.09 -29.92
N CYS A 299 -5.90 -2.60 -29.02
CA CYS A 299 -6.22 -2.89 -27.62
C CYS A 299 -5.26 -2.21 -26.64
N ARG A 300 -5.52 -2.36 -25.33
CA ARG A 300 -4.66 -1.76 -24.27
C ARG A 300 -3.26 -2.34 -24.26
N ARG A 301 -3.10 -3.65 -24.49
CA ARG A 301 -1.79 -4.31 -24.57
C ARG A 301 -0.94 -3.79 -25.72
N GLU A 302 -1.51 -3.66 -26.91
CA GLU A 302 -0.81 -3.09 -28.07
C GLU A 302 -0.45 -1.61 -27.85
N ALA A 303 -1.40 -0.84 -27.30
CA ALA A 303 -1.14 0.54 -26.93
C ALA A 303 -0.03 0.65 -25.87
N PHE A 304 0.01 -0.23 -24.88
CA PHE A 304 1.05 -0.30 -23.88
C PHE A 304 2.42 -0.57 -24.50
N ALA A 305 2.53 -1.63 -25.29
CA ALA A 305 3.80 -2.01 -25.94
C ALA A 305 4.36 -0.89 -26.81
N ARG A 306 3.47 -0.16 -27.52
CA ARG A 306 3.87 0.92 -28.43
C ARG A 306 4.13 2.26 -27.72
N LEU A 307 3.31 2.63 -26.72
CA LEU A 307 3.34 3.95 -26.11
C LEU A 307 4.10 3.98 -24.79
N ASP A 308 3.65 3.21 -23.79
CA ASP A 308 4.15 3.37 -22.42
C ASP A 308 5.44 2.56 -22.15
N ALA A 309 5.51 1.31 -22.59
CA ALA A 309 6.62 0.40 -22.26
C ALA A 309 8.02 0.97 -22.61
N PRO A 310 8.26 1.64 -23.76
CA PRO A 310 9.57 2.19 -24.10
C PRO A 310 10.05 3.33 -23.20
N TYR A 311 9.13 3.97 -22.47
CA TYR A 311 9.41 5.14 -21.63
C TYR A 311 9.36 4.86 -20.12
N LEU A 312 9.05 3.62 -19.73
CA LEU A 312 9.12 3.22 -18.34
C LEU A 312 10.58 2.99 -17.93
N ARG A 313 10.90 3.34 -16.70
CA ARG A 313 12.21 3.03 -16.11
C ARG A 313 12.25 1.59 -15.65
N PRO A 314 13.43 0.95 -15.62
CA PRO A 314 13.57 -0.42 -15.13
C PRO A 314 13.15 -0.53 -13.67
N LEU A 315 12.63 -1.70 -13.28
CA LEU A 315 12.36 -2.04 -11.90
C LEU A 315 13.67 -2.15 -11.10
N PRO A 316 13.67 -1.81 -9.80
CA PRO A 316 14.77 -2.12 -8.91
C PRO A 316 15.06 -3.63 -8.86
N ALA A 317 16.31 -4.00 -8.60
CA ALA A 317 16.71 -5.41 -8.48
C ALA A 317 16.03 -6.14 -7.30
N SER A 318 15.66 -5.41 -6.24
CA SER A 318 14.96 -5.96 -5.08
C SER A 318 13.52 -5.46 -5.02
N ALA A 319 12.61 -6.31 -4.55
CA ALA A 319 11.24 -5.90 -4.29
C ALA A 319 11.17 -4.92 -3.10
N PHE A 320 10.22 -4.01 -3.14
CA PHE A 320 9.95 -3.12 -2.01
C PHE A 320 9.44 -3.91 -0.80
N VAL A 321 10.06 -3.69 0.34
CA VAL A 321 9.66 -4.27 1.61
C VAL A 321 9.05 -3.19 2.48
N LEU A 322 7.74 -3.30 2.69
CA LEU A 322 7.03 -2.40 3.59
C LEU A 322 7.52 -2.60 5.02
N ALA A 323 7.90 -1.51 5.67
CA ALA A 323 8.30 -1.51 7.08
C ALA A 323 7.32 -0.71 7.93
N GLN A 324 7.07 -1.23 9.15
CA GLN A 324 6.40 -0.49 10.20
C GLN A 324 7.46 0.31 10.97
N TRP A 325 7.12 1.55 11.35
CA TRP A 325 7.97 2.38 12.15
C TRP A 325 7.42 2.55 13.56
N LYS A 326 8.29 2.36 14.56
CA LYS A 326 7.97 2.54 15.98
C LYS A 326 9.11 3.32 16.64
N ARG A 327 8.80 4.24 17.54
CA ARG A 327 9.80 4.84 18.43
C ARG A 327 9.88 4.03 19.69
N ALA A 328 11.07 3.83 20.22
CA ALA A 328 11.32 3.14 21.46
C ALA A 328 12.47 3.81 22.20
N ARG A 329 12.46 3.70 23.53
CA ARG A 329 13.56 4.14 24.38
C ARG A 329 14.45 2.94 24.69
N VAL A 330 15.76 3.13 24.60
CA VAL A 330 16.73 2.10 24.95
C VAL A 330 16.75 1.89 26.47
N ASN A 331 16.55 0.65 26.90
CA ASN A 331 16.59 0.25 28.29
C ASN A 331 18.03 0.34 28.87
N ILE A 332 18.14 0.22 30.19
CA ILE A 332 19.44 0.27 30.88
C ILE A 332 20.34 -0.92 30.54
N ASP A 333 19.77 -1.99 30.03
CA ASP A 333 20.42 -3.21 29.58
C ASP A 333 20.78 -3.15 28.06
N TYR A 334 20.79 -1.95 27.46
CA TYR A 334 21.09 -1.69 26.04
C TYR A 334 20.20 -2.45 25.04
N HIS A 335 18.98 -2.78 25.44
CA HIS A 335 17.98 -3.39 24.56
C HIS A 335 16.77 -2.46 24.32
N VAL A 336 16.11 -2.68 23.21
CA VAL A 336 14.79 -2.12 22.91
C VAL A 336 13.79 -3.24 22.77
N GLU A 337 12.57 -3.02 23.28
CA GLU A 337 11.50 -4.01 23.25
C GLU A 337 10.60 -3.78 22.02
N PHE A 338 10.30 -4.88 21.31
CA PHE A 338 9.28 -4.92 20.29
C PHE A 338 8.51 -6.25 20.34
N GLU A 339 7.20 -6.18 20.50
CA GLU A 339 6.29 -7.34 20.59
C GLU A 339 6.70 -8.37 21.69
N GLY A 340 7.35 -7.88 22.75
CA GLY A 340 7.82 -8.71 23.85
C GLY A 340 9.17 -9.37 23.61
N HIS A 341 9.85 -9.15 22.50
CA HIS A 341 11.23 -9.56 22.24
C HIS A 341 12.19 -8.38 22.40
N TYR A 342 13.41 -8.65 22.87
CA TYR A 342 14.41 -7.62 23.17
C TYR A 342 15.57 -7.65 22.18
N TYR A 343 15.86 -6.51 21.56
CA TYR A 343 16.91 -6.34 20.54
C TYR A 343 18.00 -5.41 21.04
N SER A 344 19.26 -5.86 21.00
CA SER A 344 20.37 -5.04 21.49
C SER A 344 20.74 -3.91 20.56
N VAL A 345 21.19 -2.81 21.15
CA VAL A 345 21.81 -1.67 20.47
C VAL A 345 23.12 -1.31 21.13
N PRO A 346 24.03 -0.55 20.49
CA PRO A 346 25.25 -0.10 21.14
C PRO A 346 24.97 0.54 22.50
N HIS A 347 25.66 0.09 23.54
CA HIS A 347 25.43 0.52 24.93
C HIS A 347 25.54 2.05 25.16
N ALA A 348 26.25 2.76 24.28
CA ALA A 348 26.32 4.22 24.30
C ALA A 348 24.98 4.92 24.11
N LEU A 349 23.96 4.20 23.57
CA LEU A 349 22.61 4.72 23.32
C LEU A 349 21.64 4.46 24.48
N VAL A 350 22.10 3.92 25.61
CA VAL A 350 21.25 3.66 26.77
C VAL A 350 20.50 4.94 27.18
N ARG A 351 19.16 4.80 27.36
CA ARG A 351 18.21 5.87 27.67
C ARG A 351 17.93 6.86 26.53
N GLU A 352 18.58 6.75 25.37
CA GLU A 352 18.22 7.53 24.19
C GLU A 352 16.94 6.98 23.52
N GLU A 353 16.25 7.85 22.78
CA GLU A 353 15.14 7.47 21.90
C GLU A 353 15.69 7.04 20.54
N VAL A 354 15.25 5.89 20.07
CA VAL A 354 15.62 5.32 18.77
C VAL A 354 14.39 4.97 17.95
N GLU A 355 14.56 4.87 16.64
CA GLU A 355 13.50 4.47 15.74
C GLU A 355 13.73 3.04 15.26
N LEU A 356 12.71 2.20 15.39
CA LEU A 356 12.70 0.84 14.88
C LEU A 356 12.02 0.83 13.50
N ARG A 357 12.71 0.29 12.52
CA ARG A 357 12.17 -0.03 11.20
C ARG A 357 11.95 -1.54 11.16
N ILE A 358 10.69 -1.96 11.24
CA ILE A 358 10.29 -3.36 11.36
C ILE A 358 9.76 -3.83 10.02
N ALA A 359 10.51 -4.71 9.38
CA ALA A 359 10.12 -5.43 8.18
C ALA A 359 9.63 -6.85 8.51
N HIS A 360 9.23 -7.63 7.50
CA HIS A 360 8.73 -8.99 7.73
C HIS A 360 9.77 -9.88 8.44
N GLY A 361 11.01 -9.85 8.02
CA GLY A 361 12.08 -10.71 8.56
C GLY A 361 13.15 -9.97 9.36
N THR A 362 13.13 -8.64 9.46
CA THR A 362 14.21 -7.84 10.05
C THR A 362 13.69 -6.71 10.91
N VAL A 363 14.44 -6.42 11.98
CA VAL A 363 14.26 -5.23 12.83
C VAL A 363 15.55 -4.43 12.72
N GLU A 364 15.47 -3.27 12.06
CA GLU A 364 16.55 -2.30 11.98
C GLU A 364 16.32 -1.18 13.00
N ILE A 365 17.37 -0.80 13.69
CA ILE A 365 17.30 0.24 14.72
C ILE A 365 18.14 1.42 14.26
N LEU A 366 17.51 2.60 14.27
CA LEU A 366 18.14 3.84 13.82
C LEU A 366 18.21 4.84 14.97
N ALA A 367 19.37 5.46 15.12
CA ALA A 367 19.56 6.61 16.01
C ALA A 367 19.92 7.82 15.14
N ARG A 368 19.18 8.92 15.30
CA ARG A 368 19.37 10.16 14.53
C ARG A 368 19.46 9.93 13.02
N GLY A 369 18.59 9.05 12.48
CA GLY A 369 18.51 8.73 11.06
C GLY A 369 19.62 7.77 10.54
N ARG A 370 20.55 7.32 11.39
CA ARG A 370 21.59 6.35 11.02
C ARG A 370 21.28 4.98 11.60
N ARG A 371 21.40 3.93 10.81
CA ARG A 371 21.23 2.54 11.28
C ARG A 371 22.38 2.18 12.23
N VAL A 372 22.03 1.83 13.47
CA VAL A 372 22.96 1.46 14.54
C VAL A 372 22.94 -0.02 14.86
N ALA A 373 21.84 -0.73 14.53
CA ALA A 373 21.73 -2.15 14.69
C ALA A 373 20.77 -2.76 13.66
N SER A 374 20.94 -4.05 13.37
CA SER A 374 20.04 -4.84 12.52
C SER A 374 19.98 -6.26 13.06
N HIS A 375 18.76 -6.77 13.27
CA HIS A 375 18.50 -8.09 13.82
C HIS A 375 17.50 -8.84 12.95
N ALA A 376 17.58 -10.16 12.93
CA ALA A 376 16.48 -10.98 12.46
C ALA A 376 15.27 -10.79 13.38
N ARG A 377 14.07 -10.59 12.79
CA ARG A 377 12.84 -10.48 13.57
C ARG A 377 12.53 -11.81 14.23
N ASN A 378 12.30 -11.78 15.52
CA ASN A 378 11.93 -12.95 16.32
C ASN A 378 10.59 -12.68 17.03
N SER A 379 9.71 -13.68 17.07
CA SER A 379 8.39 -13.60 17.71
C SER A 379 8.35 -14.19 19.12
N ARG A 380 9.45 -14.75 19.62
CA ARG A 380 9.51 -15.34 20.97
C ARG A 380 9.51 -14.24 22.02
N ARG A 381 8.44 -14.20 22.81
CA ARG A 381 8.32 -13.24 23.90
C ARG A 381 9.25 -13.62 25.05
N GLY A 382 9.90 -12.60 25.64
CA GLY A 382 10.85 -12.75 26.75
C GLY A 382 12.27 -13.10 26.36
N ASP A 383 12.52 -13.40 25.06
CA ASP A 383 13.85 -13.70 24.57
C ASP A 383 14.62 -12.45 24.11
N TYR A 384 15.94 -12.59 24.05
CA TYR A 384 16.89 -11.54 23.70
C TYR A 384 17.67 -11.88 22.43
N SER A 385 17.74 -10.93 21.51
CA SER A 385 18.68 -10.96 20.38
C SER A 385 19.81 -9.98 20.67
N THR A 386 20.95 -10.50 21.15
CA THR A 386 22.05 -9.68 21.61
C THR A 386 23.28 -9.86 20.72
N VAL A 387 23.83 -8.74 20.25
CA VAL A 387 25.10 -8.69 19.51
C VAL A 387 26.22 -8.32 20.50
N ALA A 388 27.31 -9.08 20.51
CA ALA A 388 28.42 -8.91 21.45
C ALA A 388 29.04 -7.50 21.39
N ASP A 389 29.13 -6.89 20.19
CA ASP A 389 29.69 -5.55 19.98
C ASP A 389 28.84 -4.44 20.58
N HIS A 390 27.59 -4.70 20.86
CA HIS A 390 26.69 -3.75 21.53
C HIS A 390 26.94 -3.67 23.05
N MET A 391 27.60 -4.68 23.63
CA MET A 391 27.86 -4.77 25.07
C MET A 391 28.98 -3.84 25.51
N PRO A 392 28.91 -3.26 26.72
CA PRO A 392 30.08 -2.69 27.38
C PRO A 392 31.21 -3.74 27.51
N ALA A 393 32.47 -3.31 27.49
CA ALA A 393 33.60 -4.23 27.58
C ALA A 393 33.54 -5.16 28.81
N ALA A 394 33.06 -4.65 29.96
CA ALA A 394 32.88 -5.43 31.18
C ALA A 394 31.80 -6.54 31.01
N HIS A 395 30.70 -6.27 30.35
CA HIS A 395 29.62 -7.25 30.10
C HIS A 395 30.05 -8.28 29.05
N ARG A 396 30.79 -7.86 28.03
CA ARG A 396 31.35 -8.75 27.01
C ARG A 396 32.30 -9.75 27.62
N ALA A 397 33.24 -9.27 28.44
CA ALA A 397 34.13 -10.14 29.20
C ALA A 397 33.37 -11.15 30.10
N HIS A 398 32.28 -10.72 30.72
CA HIS A 398 31.44 -11.59 31.53
C HIS A 398 30.65 -12.62 30.69
N ALA A 399 30.13 -12.24 29.53
CA ALA A 399 29.40 -13.13 28.63
C ALA A 399 30.29 -14.18 27.92
N GLU A 400 31.56 -13.88 27.74
CA GLU A 400 32.56 -14.81 27.18
C GLU A 400 32.91 -15.96 28.13
N TRP A 401 32.66 -15.80 29.43
CA TRP A 401 32.97 -16.80 30.45
C TRP A 401 31.83 -17.80 30.62
N SER A 402 32.04 -19.00 30.15
CA SER A 402 31.21 -20.16 30.51
C SER A 402 31.84 -20.95 31.63
N PRO A 403 31.04 -21.73 32.42
CA PRO A 403 31.61 -22.63 33.46
C PRO A 403 32.72 -23.52 32.93
N GLY A 404 32.54 -24.05 31.69
CA GLY A 404 33.54 -24.86 31.02
C GLY A 404 34.85 -24.12 30.75
N LYS A 405 34.80 -22.90 30.24
CA LYS A 405 36.01 -22.06 29.98
C LYS A 405 36.74 -21.70 31.26
N LEU A 406 36.01 -21.40 32.35
CA LEU A 406 36.60 -21.12 33.67
C LEU A 406 37.31 -22.33 34.24
N ILE A 407 36.71 -23.51 34.13
CA ILE A 407 37.31 -24.77 34.57
C ILE A 407 38.53 -25.10 33.72
N THR A 408 38.44 -24.98 32.40
CA THR A 408 39.56 -25.20 31.49
C THR A 408 40.77 -24.27 31.82
N TRP A 409 40.47 -22.98 32.00
CA TRP A 409 41.50 -22.01 32.40
C TRP A 409 42.17 -22.41 33.74
N ALA A 410 41.31 -22.73 34.74
CA ALA A 410 41.79 -23.12 36.06
C ALA A 410 42.65 -24.40 36.02
N SER A 411 42.31 -25.36 35.17
CA SER A 411 43.07 -26.60 34.94
C SER A 411 44.42 -26.33 34.22
N CYS A 412 44.49 -25.28 33.39
CA CYS A 412 45.77 -24.84 32.81
C CYS A 412 46.70 -24.20 33.85
N VAL A 413 46.19 -23.63 34.96
CA VAL A 413 46.98 -23.14 36.08
C VAL A 413 47.55 -24.32 36.89
N GLY A 414 46.69 -25.31 37.20
CA GLY A 414 47.05 -26.53 37.87
C GLY A 414 45.85 -27.36 38.29
N PRO A 415 46.01 -28.65 38.61
CA PRO A 415 44.93 -29.58 38.93
C PRO A 415 44.16 -29.16 40.18
N ALA A 416 44.80 -28.62 41.20
CA ALA A 416 44.13 -28.19 42.44
C ALA A 416 43.31 -26.91 42.18
N THR A 417 43.80 -25.98 41.36
CA THR A 417 43.04 -24.78 40.96
C THR A 417 41.82 -25.17 40.14
N GLY A 418 41.94 -26.11 39.21
CA GLY A 418 40.86 -26.68 38.44
C GLY A 418 39.77 -27.29 39.30
N GLU A 419 40.15 -28.15 40.28
CA GLU A 419 39.21 -28.80 41.18
C GLU A 419 38.55 -27.80 42.14
N LEU A 420 39.27 -26.81 42.63
CA LEU A 420 38.73 -25.76 43.48
C LEU A 420 37.67 -24.93 42.74
N VAL A 421 37.95 -24.52 41.51
CA VAL A 421 36.99 -23.76 40.64
C VAL A 421 35.77 -24.63 40.36
N LYS A 422 35.95 -25.91 40.02
CA LYS A 422 34.84 -26.83 39.78
C LYS A 422 33.92 -26.95 41.01
N ARG A 423 34.48 -27.18 42.23
CA ARG A 423 33.72 -27.24 43.49
C ARG A 423 33.05 -25.90 43.81
N LEU A 424 33.71 -24.78 43.55
CA LEU A 424 33.14 -23.45 43.75
C LEU A 424 31.92 -23.21 42.87
N LEU A 425 31.96 -23.59 41.61
CA LEU A 425 30.85 -23.46 40.68
C LEU A 425 29.71 -24.43 40.98
N MET A 426 30.00 -25.68 41.37
CA MET A 426 28.98 -26.69 41.71
C MET A 426 28.24 -26.39 43.02
N ARG A 427 28.85 -25.64 43.94
CA ARG A 427 28.21 -25.26 45.21
C ARG A 427 27.16 -24.15 45.06
N MET A 428 27.12 -23.44 43.94
CA MET A 428 26.18 -22.37 43.68
C MET A 428 24.95 -22.91 42.99
N GLN A 429 23.77 -22.39 43.35
CA GLN A 429 22.50 -22.76 42.76
C GLN A 429 22.48 -22.43 41.23
N HIS A 430 23.18 -21.34 40.85
CA HIS A 430 23.48 -20.99 39.46
C HIS A 430 24.99 -20.77 39.30
N PRO A 431 25.68 -21.45 38.39
CA PRO A 431 27.13 -21.32 38.18
C PRO A 431 27.61 -19.89 38.01
N GLU A 432 26.79 -19.03 37.43
CA GLU A 432 27.07 -17.60 37.19
C GLU A 432 27.35 -16.81 38.47
N GLN A 433 26.78 -17.21 39.61
CA GLN A 433 27.05 -16.60 40.93
C GLN A 433 28.50 -16.78 41.35
N GLY A 434 29.15 -17.85 40.87
CA GLY A 434 30.55 -18.15 41.13
C GLY A 434 31.55 -17.36 40.29
N TYR A 435 31.10 -16.73 39.15
CA TYR A 435 32.01 -16.12 38.19
C TYR A 435 32.87 -15.00 38.77
N ARG A 436 32.32 -14.17 39.67
CA ARG A 436 33.10 -13.13 40.37
C ARG A 436 34.26 -13.69 41.16
N SER A 437 34.04 -14.82 41.83
CA SER A 437 35.08 -15.52 42.58
C SER A 437 36.13 -16.10 41.67
N CYS A 438 35.75 -16.72 40.57
CA CYS A 438 36.68 -17.24 39.56
C CYS A 438 37.50 -16.14 38.91
N LEU A 439 36.89 -15.01 38.54
CA LEU A 439 37.60 -13.83 38.00
C LEU A 439 38.57 -13.24 39.04
N GLY A 440 38.21 -13.30 40.33
CA GLY A 440 39.11 -12.96 41.42
C GLY A 440 40.35 -13.87 41.47
N LEU A 441 40.18 -15.18 41.34
CA LEU A 441 41.28 -16.14 41.27
C LEU A 441 42.19 -15.89 40.03
N MET A 442 41.58 -15.57 38.87
CA MET A 442 42.33 -15.19 37.67
C MET A 442 43.22 -13.95 37.90
N ARG A 443 42.69 -12.97 38.64
CA ARG A 443 43.45 -11.76 38.99
C ARG A 443 44.62 -12.10 39.94
N LEU A 444 44.35 -12.98 40.92
CA LEU A 444 45.42 -13.46 41.79
C LEU A 444 46.51 -14.22 41.02
N ALA A 445 46.14 -15.09 40.05
CA ALA A 445 47.08 -15.80 39.22
C ALA A 445 48.03 -14.82 38.45
N ARG A 446 47.52 -13.70 37.98
CA ARG A 446 48.31 -12.66 37.30
C ARG A 446 49.25 -11.94 38.24
N ASN A 447 48.85 -11.74 39.48
CA ASN A 447 49.64 -10.99 40.48
C ASN A 447 50.74 -11.84 41.13
N VAL A 448 50.43 -13.10 41.46
CA VAL A 448 51.34 -13.94 42.27
C VAL A 448 51.99 -15.08 41.47
N GLY A 449 51.52 -15.31 40.23
CA GLY A 449 51.97 -16.42 39.39
C GLY A 449 51.17 -17.70 39.60
N HIS A 450 51.24 -18.62 38.59
CA HIS A 450 50.44 -19.84 38.58
C HIS A 450 50.87 -20.81 39.68
N GLU A 451 52.16 -20.99 39.93
CA GLU A 451 52.69 -21.92 40.92
C GLU A 451 52.21 -21.61 42.34
N ARG A 452 52.24 -20.31 42.72
CA ARG A 452 51.81 -19.89 44.05
C ARG A 452 50.28 -20.02 44.20
N LEU A 453 49.51 -19.72 43.14
CA LEU A 453 48.09 -19.90 43.17
C LEU A 453 47.71 -21.38 43.31
N GLU A 454 48.40 -22.26 42.58
CA GLU A 454 48.19 -23.72 42.68
C GLU A 454 48.49 -24.26 44.08
N ALA A 455 49.61 -23.85 44.69
CA ALA A 455 49.98 -24.21 46.06
C ALA A 455 48.91 -23.72 47.08
N ALA A 456 48.42 -22.48 46.90
CA ALA A 456 47.34 -21.95 47.75
C ALA A 456 46.00 -22.70 47.56
N CYS A 457 45.66 -23.07 46.31
CA CYS A 457 44.48 -23.86 46.02
C CYS A 457 44.61 -25.29 46.59
N THR A 458 45.80 -25.93 46.53
CA THR A 458 46.05 -27.24 47.13
C THR A 458 45.81 -27.19 48.62
N ARG A 459 46.35 -26.17 49.31
CA ARG A 459 46.10 -25.95 50.73
C ARG A 459 44.62 -25.72 51.05
N ALA A 460 43.94 -24.87 50.27
CA ALA A 460 42.50 -24.59 50.45
C ALA A 460 41.66 -25.86 50.31
N LEU A 461 41.98 -26.73 49.35
CA LEU A 461 41.31 -28.03 49.19
C LEU A 461 41.56 -28.96 50.35
N ALA A 462 42.82 -29.03 50.88
CA ALA A 462 43.19 -29.85 52.00
C ALA A 462 42.40 -29.47 53.27
N ILE A 463 42.15 -28.18 53.50
CA ILE A 463 41.38 -27.71 54.67
C ILE A 463 39.85 -27.61 54.36
N GLY A 464 39.38 -28.07 53.23
CA GLY A 464 37.96 -28.13 52.88
C GLY A 464 37.29 -26.78 52.62
N VAL A 465 38.05 -25.71 52.22
CA VAL A 465 37.51 -24.35 52.08
C VAL A 465 37.60 -23.88 50.66
N TYR A 466 36.46 -23.77 50.01
CA TYR A 466 36.32 -23.46 48.56
C TYR A 466 35.80 -22.04 48.33
N ARG A 467 36.53 -21.01 48.83
CA ARG A 467 36.13 -19.60 48.69
C ARG A 467 37.31 -18.74 48.21
N TYR A 468 37.05 -17.79 47.34
CA TYR A 468 38.03 -16.79 46.89
C TYR A 468 38.80 -16.13 48.06
N ARG A 469 38.04 -15.65 49.08
CA ARG A 469 38.66 -15.00 50.27
C ARG A 469 39.65 -15.87 51.01
N SER A 470 39.41 -17.16 51.03
CA SER A 470 40.31 -18.10 51.73
C SER A 470 41.61 -18.28 50.96
N VAL A 471 41.53 -18.42 49.62
CA VAL A 471 42.71 -18.49 48.75
C VAL A 471 43.54 -17.20 48.84
N ALA A 472 42.85 -16.04 48.77
CA ALA A 472 43.50 -14.73 48.91
C ALA A 472 44.23 -14.62 50.29
N SER A 473 43.59 -15.02 51.38
CA SER A 473 44.18 -15.00 52.72
C SER A 473 45.39 -15.95 52.86
N ILE A 474 45.36 -17.11 52.20
CA ILE A 474 46.50 -18.05 52.17
C ILE A 474 47.69 -17.40 51.48
N LEU A 475 47.47 -16.73 50.37
CA LEU A 475 48.50 -16.02 49.60
C LEU A 475 49.07 -14.82 50.34
N ASP A 476 48.21 -13.99 50.92
CA ASP A 476 48.59 -12.79 51.68
C ASP A 476 49.43 -13.14 52.92
N LYS A 477 49.12 -14.24 53.62
CA LYS A 477 49.86 -14.71 54.75
C LYS A 477 51.07 -15.61 54.43
N GLY A 478 51.31 -15.84 53.13
CA GLY A 478 52.43 -16.67 52.67
C GLY A 478 52.34 -18.14 53.07
N LEU A 479 51.11 -18.60 53.43
CA LEU A 479 50.89 -20.00 53.84
C LEU A 479 51.05 -20.98 52.68
N ASP A 480 50.97 -20.52 51.44
CA ASP A 480 51.25 -21.27 50.23
C ASP A 480 52.72 -21.82 50.17
N ARG A 481 53.62 -21.17 50.88
CA ARG A 481 55.04 -21.54 50.95
C ARG A 481 55.42 -22.47 52.08
N GLN A 482 54.47 -22.72 52.94
CA GLN A 482 54.72 -23.62 54.11
C GLN A 482 54.29 -25.06 53.78
N PRO A 483 54.98 -26.08 54.24
CA PRO A 483 54.54 -27.45 54.02
C PRO A 483 53.14 -27.70 54.68
N LEU A 484 52.33 -28.47 54.02
CA LEU A 484 51.04 -28.92 54.60
C LEU A 484 51.42 -29.87 55.79
N SER A 485 51.13 -29.47 57.03
CA SER A 485 51.20 -30.35 58.12
C SER A 485 50.25 -31.53 57.90
N ALA A 486 50.73 -32.74 57.90
CA ALA A 486 49.85 -33.92 57.89
C ALA A 486 48.90 -33.80 59.09
N PRO A 487 47.60 -34.11 58.92
CA PRO A 487 46.69 -34.13 60.02
C PRO A 487 47.23 -35.25 60.99
N GLU A 488 47.85 -34.83 62.06
CA GLU A 488 47.95 -35.74 63.25
C GLU A 488 46.50 -35.97 63.64
N GLN A 489 45.95 -37.10 63.22
CA GLN A 489 44.85 -37.73 63.94
C GLN A 489 45.42 -38.20 65.26
N ALA A 490 45.43 -37.30 66.25
CA ALA A 490 45.49 -37.76 67.61
C ALA A 490 44.24 -38.64 67.81
N GLU A 491 44.44 -39.95 67.88
CA GLU A 491 43.49 -40.85 68.55
C GLU A 491 43.31 -40.30 69.95
N LEU A 492 42.26 -39.52 70.15
CA LEU A 492 41.78 -39.26 71.51
C LEU A 492 41.33 -40.60 72.07
N ALA A 493 42.22 -41.26 72.74
CA ALA A 493 41.84 -42.31 73.63
C ALA A 493 40.92 -41.68 74.71
N LEU A 494 39.65 -41.77 74.45
CA LEU A 494 38.65 -41.40 75.45
C LEU A 494 38.81 -42.37 76.60
N PRO A 495 39.08 -41.91 77.85
CA PRO A 495 39.14 -42.80 78.99
C PRO A 495 37.79 -43.46 79.14
N ASP A 496 37.81 -44.81 79.44
CA ASP A 496 36.63 -45.57 79.79
C ASP A 496 35.92 -44.92 80.98
N HIS A 497 34.82 -44.28 80.73
CA HIS A 497 34.00 -43.63 81.72
C HIS A 497 32.62 -44.32 81.77
N ALA A 498 32.17 -44.65 83.02
CA ALA A 498 30.91 -45.37 83.25
C ALA A 498 29.64 -44.75 82.64
N ASN A 499 29.74 -43.51 82.07
CA ASN A 499 28.67 -42.81 81.32
C ASN A 499 28.75 -42.88 79.80
N VAL A 500 29.70 -43.65 79.24
CA VAL A 500 29.72 -43.90 77.76
C VAL A 500 28.74 -45.03 77.50
N ARG A 501 27.54 -44.61 77.04
CA ARG A 501 26.47 -45.53 76.64
C ARG A 501 26.75 -46.04 75.25
N GLY A 502 27.14 -47.32 75.14
CA GLY A 502 27.35 -47.97 73.82
C GLY A 502 26.06 -48.23 73.07
N PRO A 503 26.17 -48.65 71.77
CA PRO A 503 25.02 -48.86 70.87
C PRO A 503 23.93 -49.81 71.38
N THR A 504 24.23 -50.64 72.37
CA THR A 504 23.31 -51.60 72.97
C THR A 504 22.42 -51.02 74.09
N TYR A 505 22.51 -49.73 74.40
CA TYR A 505 21.67 -49.08 75.41
C TYR A 505 20.30 -48.64 74.91
N TYR A 506 20.11 -48.57 73.62
CA TYR A 506 18.84 -48.19 72.99
C TYR A 506 18.19 -49.40 72.31
N HIS A 507 17.47 -50.17 73.09
CA HIS A 507 16.47 -51.15 72.64
C HIS A 507 15.11 -50.75 73.19
#